data_0be612df84b95d1d583892e6ee68cc7b
#
_entry.id   0be612df84b95d1d583892e6ee68cc7b
#
_cell.length_a   1.000
_cell.length_b   1.000
_cell.length_c   1.000
_cell.angle_alpha   90.00
_cell.angle_beta   90.00
_cell.angle_gamma   90.00
#
_symmetry.space_group_name_H-M   'P 1'
#
loop_
_entity.id
_entity.type
_entity.pdbx_description
1 polymer ?
#
loop_
_entity_poly.entity_id
_entity_poly.type
_entity_poly.pdbx_seq_one_letter_code
_entity_poly.pdbx_strand_id
1 'polypeptide(L)'
;DYTLCDNDKANMAYSTNVIGDILRAADAQDVLTIERFAHLIGGARMGTRPDNSVVDSDHRVWGVPNLFVADGSVCPTQGSANPALTIMALASRLAERLAAGKVDTAAGRRSKAAARG
;
A
#
# COMPACT_ATOMS: atom_id res chain seq x y z
N ASP A 1 6.54 -10.85 -10.73
CA ASP A 1 7.53 -10.20 -11.59
C ASP A 1 7.43 -8.69 -11.41
N TYR A 2 8.52 -8.06 -11.00
CA TYR A 2 8.58 -6.61 -10.78
C TYR A 2 9.62 -5.99 -11.71
N THR A 3 9.19 -5.03 -12.49
CA THR A 3 10.06 -4.32 -13.44
C THR A 3 9.88 -2.83 -13.25
N LEU A 4 11.00 -2.10 -13.08
CA LEU A 4 11.00 -0.64 -13.06
C LEU A 4 10.56 -0.10 -14.43
N CYS A 5 9.60 0.81 -14.45
CA CYS A 5 9.24 1.51 -15.67
C CYS A 5 10.32 2.56 -16.05
N ASP A 6 10.28 3.05 -17.26
CA ASP A 6 11.32 3.99 -17.75
C ASP A 6 11.29 5.31 -16.98
N ASN A 7 10.11 5.75 -16.50
CA ASN A 7 9.98 6.93 -15.65
C ASN A 7 10.64 6.73 -14.28
N ASP A 8 10.52 5.53 -13.68
CA ASP A 8 11.18 5.21 -12.41
C ASP A 8 12.70 5.25 -12.56
N LYS A 9 13.23 4.66 -13.64
CA LYS A 9 14.67 4.69 -13.95
C LYS A 9 15.17 6.12 -14.16
N ALA A 10 14.42 6.95 -14.91
CA ALA A 10 14.76 8.33 -15.12
C ALA A 10 14.77 9.15 -13.83
N ASN A 11 13.77 8.96 -12.97
CA ASN A 11 13.70 9.61 -11.65
C ASN A 11 14.85 9.19 -10.74
N MET A 12 15.20 7.91 -10.72
CA MET A 12 16.33 7.41 -9.93
C MET A 12 17.64 8.04 -10.40
N ALA A 13 17.90 8.05 -11.70
CA ALA A 13 19.10 8.64 -12.28
C ALA A 13 19.18 10.15 -11.97
N TYR A 14 18.09 10.89 -12.17
CA TYR A 14 18.02 12.32 -11.85
C TYR A 14 18.30 12.59 -10.35
N SER A 15 17.62 11.89 -9.48
CA SER A 15 17.78 12.06 -8.02
C SER A 15 19.20 11.73 -7.56
N THR A 16 19.79 10.67 -8.07
CA THR A 16 21.17 10.27 -7.76
C THR A 16 22.16 11.36 -8.15
N ASN A 17 22.01 11.94 -9.35
CA ASN A 17 22.88 13.00 -9.82
C ASN A 17 22.74 14.26 -8.96
N VAL A 18 21.51 14.72 -8.70
CA VAL A 18 21.25 15.94 -7.90
C VAL A 18 21.78 15.77 -6.48
N ILE A 19 21.52 14.64 -5.83
CA ILE A 19 22.03 14.37 -4.47
C ILE A 19 23.56 14.30 -4.49
N GLY A 20 24.15 13.65 -5.47
CA GLY A 20 25.60 13.60 -5.64
C GLY A 20 26.23 14.98 -5.80
N ASP A 21 25.60 15.88 -6.57
CA ASP A 21 26.09 17.24 -6.76
C ASP A 21 25.99 18.08 -5.48
N ILE A 22 24.89 17.95 -4.72
CA ILE A 22 24.74 18.59 -3.41
C ILE A 22 25.83 18.11 -2.43
N LEU A 23 26.07 16.81 -2.36
CA LEU A 23 27.10 16.26 -1.48
C LEU A 23 28.49 16.75 -1.86
N ARG A 24 28.84 16.77 -3.14
CA ARG A 24 30.12 17.30 -3.63
C ARG A 24 30.27 18.80 -3.36
N ALA A 25 29.21 19.57 -3.53
CA ALA A 25 29.20 21.00 -3.18
C ALA A 25 29.37 21.25 -1.67
N ALA A 26 29.05 20.27 -0.82
CA ALA A 26 29.27 20.29 0.62
C ALA A 26 30.61 19.63 1.02
N ASP A 27 31.57 19.51 0.09
CA ASP A 27 32.92 18.92 0.30
C ASP A 27 32.90 17.46 0.78
N ALA A 28 31.83 16.69 0.50
CA ALA A 28 31.79 15.28 0.81
C ALA A 28 32.83 14.51 -0.03
N GLN A 29 33.59 13.64 0.66
CA GLN A 29 34.56 12.74 0.04
C GLN A 29 33.94 11.34 -0.12
N ASP A 30 34.39 10.58 -1.11
CA ASP A 30 34.01 9.18 -1.29
C ASP A 30 32.50 8.92 -1.34
N VAL A 31 31.77 9.70 -2.14
CA VAL A 31 30.30 9.56 -2.28
C VAL A 31 29.97 8.21 -2.92
N LEU A 32 29.36 7.32 -2.13
CA LEU A 32 28.90 6.00 -2.55
C LEU A 32 27.39 6.04 -2.85
N THR A 33 27.00 5.54 -4.01
CA THR A 33 25.58 5.31 -4.34
C THR A 33 25.22 3.85 -4.17
N ILE A 34 24.18 3.58 -3.37
CA ILE A 34 23.67 2.23 -3.16
C ILE A 34 22.19 2.21 -3.57
N GLU A 35 21.86 1.40 -4.56
CA GLU A 35 20.46 1.15 -4.90
C GLU A 35 19.81 0.25 -3.85
N ARG A 36 18.73 0.72 -3.24
CA ARG A 36 17.97 -0.03 -2.25
C ARG A 36 16.48 0.15 -2.47
N PHE A 37 15.79 -0.95 -2.68
CA PHE A 37 14.34 -0.99 -2.74
C PHE A 37 13.79 -1.26 -1.34
N ALA A 38 12.99 -0.33 -0.84
CA ALA A 38 12.32 -0.43 0.46
C ALA A 38 10.88 0.07 0.33
N HIS A 39 10.05 -0.25 1.32
CA HIS A 39 8.65 0.16 1.38
C HIS A 39 7.85 -0.31 0.15
N LEU A 40 8.03 -1.56 -0.25
CA LEU A 40 7.27 -2.16 -1.35
C LEU A 40 5.78 -2.17 -1.02
N ILE A 41 4.97 -1.66 -1.95
CA ILE A 41 3.52 -1.51 -1.80
C ILE A 41 2.80 -1.96 -3.08
N GLY A 42 1.46 -2.00 -3.05
CA GLY A 42 0.64 -2.18 -4.25
C GLY A 42 0.43 -3.61 -4.73
N GLY A 43 0.99 -4.63 -4.05
CA GLY A 43 0.82 -6.04 -4.42
C GLY A 43 -0.63 -6.53 -4.31
N ALA A 44 -1.44 -5.91 -3.43
CA ALA A 44 -2.88 -6.14 -3.29
C ALA A 44 -3.64 -4.81 -3.35
N ARG A 45 -3.29 -3.97 -4.31
CA ARG A 45 -3.77 -2.57 -4.38
C ARG A 45 -5.28 -2.45 -4.27
N MET A 46 -5.69 -1.43 -3.53
CA MET A 46 -7.08 -1.02 -3.35
C MET A 46 -7.63 -0.31 -4.59
N GLY A 47 -8.94 -0.47 -4.84
CA GLY A 47 -9.61 0.25 -5.92
C GLY A 47 -11.11 0.15 -5.84
N THR A 48 -11.78 0.70 -6.84
CA THR A 48 -13.24 0.75 -6.93
C THR A 48 -13.82 -0.33 -7.84
N ARG A 49 -12.97 -1.10 -8.53
CA ARG A 49 -13.40 -2.12 -9.50
C ARG A 49 -12.49 -3.35 -9.45
N PRO A 50 -13.06 -4.56 -9.59
CA PRO A 50 -12.30 -5.81 -9.51
C PRO A 50 -11.37 -6.08 -10.70
N ASP A 51 -11.56 -5.40 -11.82
CA ASP A 51 -10.73 -5.56 -13.02
C ASP A 51 -9.37 -4.84 -12.92
N ASN A 52 -9.21 -3.92 -11.96
CA ASN A 52 -7.99 -3.14 -11.81
C ASN A 52 -7.48 -3.05 -10.36
N SER A 53 -8.06 -3.83 -9.45
CA SER A 53 -7.65 -3.85 -8.04
C SER A 53 -7.87 -5.23 -7.43
N VAL A 54 -7.20 -5.50 -6.31
CA VAL A 54 -7.31 -6.76 -5.57
C VAL A 54 -8.31 -6.65 -4.42
N VAL A 55 -8.34 -5.49 -3.77
CA VAL A 55 -9.27 -5.22 -2.66
C VAL A 55 -10.11 -3.97 -2.94
N ASP A 56 -11.28 -3.92 -2.32
CA ASP A 56 -12.15 -2.74 -2.32
C ASP A 56 -11.69 -1.69 -1.31
N SER A 57 -12.42 -0.56 -1.20
CA SER A 57 -12.13 0.52 -0.26
C SER A 57 -12.26 0.13 1.22
N ASP A 58 -12.82 -1.01 1.52
CA ASP A 58 -12.89 -1.60 2.85
C ASP A 58 -11.88 -2.73 3.06
N HIS A 59 -10.83 -2.76 2.23
CA HIS A 59 -9.73 -3.74 2.28
C HIS A 59 -10.13 -5.19 1.99
N ARG A 60 -11.38 -5.43 1.54
CA ARG A 60 -11.89 -6.75 1.28
C ARG A 60 -11.47 -7.22 -0.10
N VAL A 61 -10.99 -8.43 -0.20
CA VAL A 61 -10.63 -9.08 -1.48
C VAL A 61 -11.89 -9.31 -2.32
N TRP A 62 -11.83 -8.87 -3.58
CA TRP A 62 -12.92 -9.08 -4.53
C TRP A 62 -13.27 -10.56 -4.66
N GLY A 63 -14.55 -10.88 -4.57
CA GLY A 63 -15.04 -12.26 -4.68
C GLY A 63 -14.85 -13.12 -3.42
N VAL A 64 -14.12 -12.65 -2.39
CA VAL A 64 -13.86 -13.39 -1.15
C VAL A 64 -14.33 -12.56 0.06
N PRO A 65 -15.60 -12.66 0.46
CA PRO A 65 -16.25 -11.71 1.38
C PRO A 65 -15.72 -11.73 2.81
N ASN A 66 -14.95 -12.72 3.20
CA ASN A 66 -14.36 -12.87 4.54
C ASN A 66 -12.83 -12.72 4.57
N LEU A 67 -12.23 -12.27 3.47
CA LEU A 67 -10.78 -12.04 3.39
C LEU A 67 -10.48 -10.55 3.25
N PHE A 68 -9.60 -10.06 4.12
CA PHE A 68 -9.17 -8.66 4.16
C PHE A 68 -7.65 -8.58 4.17
N VAL A 69 -7.12 -7.52 3.58
CA VAL A 69 -5.67 -7.22 3.58
C VAL A 69 -5.45 -5.92 4.34
N ALA A 70 -4.54 -5.91 5.33
CA ALA A 70 -4.35 -4.80 6.26
C ALA A 70 -2.90 -4.28 6.33
N ASP A 71 -2.13 -4.48 5.28
CA ASP A 71 -0.74 -4.04 5.19
C ASP A 71 -0.51 -3.06 4.02
N GLY A 72 0.75 -2.68 3.77
CA GLY A 72 1.12 -1.73 2.73
C GLY A 72 0.80 -2.18 1.30
N SER A 73 0.54 -3.46 1.08
CA SER A 73 0.20 -3.96 -0.26
C SER A 73 -1.12 -3.37 -0.80
N VAL A 74 -2.01 -2.88 0.07
CA VAL A 74 -3.27 -2.24 -0.35
C VAL A 74 -3.10 -0.83 -0.92
N CYS A 75 -1.96 -0.17 -0.67
CA CYS A 75 -1.73 1.18 -1.15
C CYS A 75 -1.63 1.20 -2.68
N PRO A 76 -2.45 1.99 -3.41
CA PRO A 76 -2.41 2.04 -4.87
C PRO A 76 -1.20 2.79 -5.41
N THR A 77 -0.62 3.69 -4.62
CA THR A 77 0.57 4.48 -4.97
C THR A 77 1.44 4.72 -3.75
N GLN A 78 2.73 4.97 -3.99
CA GLN A 78 3.68 5.36 -2.96
C GLN A 78 3.62 6.88 -2.74
N GLY A 79 3.64 7.31 -1.48
CA GLY A 79 3.89 8.70 -1.11
C GLY A 79 5.39 9.06 -1.18
N SER A 80 5.71 10.30 -0.84
CA SER A 80 7.09 10.82 -0.82
C SER A 80 7.87 10.48 0.46
N ALA A 81 7.23 9.84 1.44
CA ALA A 81 7.81 9.49 2.73
C ALA A 81 7.51 8.04 3.12
N ASN A 82 8.15 7.57 4.21
CA ASN A 82 7.95 6.23 4.73
C ASN A 82 6.46 5.94 5.02
N PRO A 83 5.88 4.84 4.56
CA PRO A 83 4.43 4.62 4.57
C PRO A 83 3.86 4.08 5.88
N ALA A 84 4.68 3.81 6.91
CA ALA A 84 4.26 3.09 8.11
C ALA A 84 3.05 3.73 8.82
N LEU A 85 3.03 5.07 8.96
CA LEU A 85 1.91 5.77 9.60
C LEU A 85 0.60 5.62 8.79
N THR A 86 0.69 5.73 7.47
CA THR A 86 -0.45 5.50 6.57
C THR A 86 -0.97 4.08 6.65
N ILE A 87 -0.06 3.09 6.67
CA ILE A 87 -0.42 1.67 6.81
C ILE A 87 -1.16 1.43 8.13
N MET A 88 -0.62 1.95 9.24
CA MET A 88 -1.27 1.83 10.56
C MET A 88 -2.66 2.50 10.60
N ALA A 89 -2.80 3.69 10.02
CA ALA A 89 -4.08 4.38 9.95
C ALA A 89 -5.13 3.60 9.15
N LEU A 90 -4.74 3.03 8.01
CA LEU A 90 -5.62 2.19 7.20
C LEU A 90 -6.02 0.90 7.92
N ALA A 91 -5.08 0.24 8.59
CA ALA A 91 -5.35 -0.96 9.38
C ALA A 91 -6.29 -0.67 10.56
N SER A 92 -6.07 0.44 11.29
CA SER A 92 -6.96 0.88 12.38
C SER A 92 -8.37 1.18 11.86
N ARG A 93 -8.49 1.89 10.74
CA ARG A 93 -9.79 2.13 10.10
C ARG A 93 -10.52 0.83 9.75
N LEU A 94 -9.82 -0.16 9.20
CA LEU A 94 -10.40 -1.47 8.92
C LEU A 94 -10.89 -2.14 10.21
N ALA A 95 -10.05 -2.18 11.25
CA ALA A 95 -10.39 -2.78 12.54
C ALA A 95 -11.64 -2.16 13.17
N GLU A 96 -11.72 -0.82 13.19
CA GLU A 96 -12.90 -0.09 13.69
C GLU A 96 -14.17 -0.42 12.89
N ARG A 97 -14.07 -0.50 11.56
CA ARG A 97 -15.22 -0.82 10.71
C ARG A 97 -15.70 -2.27 10.89
N LEU A 98 -14.77 -3.22 11.05
CA LEU A 98 -15.09 -4.61 11.37
C LEU A 98 -15.76 -4.72 12.74
N ALA A 99 -15.20 -4.10 13.77
CA ALA A 99 -15.75 -4.10 15.13
C ALA A 99 -17.15 -3.47 15.18
N ALA A 100 -17.38 -2.41 14.40
CA ALA A 100 -18.69 -1.74 14.31
C ALA A 100 -19.71 -2.47 13.41
N GLY A 101 -19.35 -3.60 12.80
CA GLY A 101 -20.21 -4.34 11.86
C GLY A 101 -20.54 -3.54 10.59
N LYS A 102 -19.71 -2.56 10.25
CA LYS A 102 -19.89 -1.69 9.06
C LYS A 102 -19.32 -2.28 7.78
N VAL A 103 -18.59 -3.40 7.90
CA VAL A 103 -18.11 -4.19 6.77
C VAL A 103 -18.88 -5.51 6.77
N ASP A 104 -19.53 -5.83 5.65
CA ASP A 104 -20.31 -7.05 5.54
C ASP A 104 -19.37 -8.27 5.46
N THR A 105 -19.30 -9.06 6.52
CA THR A 105 -18.58 -10.30 6.56
C THR A 105 -19.56 -11.49 6.38
N ALA A 106 -19.12 -12.57 5.77
CA ALA A 106 -19.96 -13.77 5.61
C ALA A 106 -20.47 -14.33 6.97
N ALA A 107 -19.69 -14.13 8.04
CA ALA A 107 -20.10 -14.49 9.42
C ALA A 107 -21.25 -13.59 9.92
N GLY A 108 -21.24 -12.30 9.60
CA GLY A 108 -22.30 -11.36 9.97
C GLY A 108 -23.64 -11.66 9.28
N ARG A 109 -23.61 -12.22 8.08
CA ARG A 109 -24.82 -12.68 7.37
C ARG A 109 -25.46 -13.91 8.04
N ARG A 110 -24.66 -14.87 8.50
CA ARG A 110 -25.15 -16.08 9.21
C ARG A 110 -25.78 -15.70 10.55
N SER A 111 -25.17 -14.80 11.31
CA SER A 111 -25.70 -14.30 12.59
C SER A 111 -27.03 -13.56 12.42
N LYS A 112 -27.15 -12.66 11.42
CA LYS A 112 -28.40 -11.95 11.11
C LYS A 112 -29.51 -12.87 10.58
N ALA A 113 -29.17 -13.93 9.88
CA ALA A 113 -30.15 -14.93 9.43
C ALA A 113 -30.66 -15.79 10.60
N ALA A 114 -29.76 -16.20 11.52
CA ALA A 114 -30.13 -16.97 12.72
C ALA A 114 -30.96 -16.17 13.75
N ALA A 115 -30.79 -14.86 13.78
CA ALA A 115 -31.56 -13.97 14.68
C ALA A 115 -32.96 -13.61 14.14
N ARG A 116 -33.30 -14.01 12.94
CA ARG A 116 -34.61 -13.74 12.29
C ARG A 116 -35.48 -15.00 12.13
N GLY A 117 -35.01 -16.17 12.54
CA GLY A 117 -35.75 -17.42 12.61
C GLY A 117 -36.05 -17.79 14.04
#